data_202a1ef60b5efb055a2e53282da2bb06
#
_entry.id   202a1ef60b5efb055a2e53282da2bb06
#
_cell.length_a   1.000
_cell.length_b   1.000
_cell.length_c   1.000
_cell.angle_alpha   90.00
_cell.angle_beta   90.00
_cell.angle_gamma   90.00
#
_symmetry.space_group_name_H-M   'P 1'
#
loop_
_entity.id
_entity.type
_entity.pdbx_description
1 polymer ?
#
loop_
_entity_poly.entity_id
_entity_poly.type
_entity_poly.pdbx_seq_one_letter_code
_entity_poly.pdbx_strand_id
1 'polypeptide(L)'
;MYKFTVTLCSFAVLTATAFAQTKPAFEVATIKPAPPMDQAKVLAAMQAGGKMPYGANIDSLRAEYLYMDLRSLLSYAYGVKPYQITGPDWMSTTRFDIVAKMPEGSKKGDAPKMLQTLLEERFKLTTHRASAEHPVLALVAGKGGPKLKPSADKPVAIDENAPLKPGELKMDSPDGPARIRVDVTTGSSVIDMGLHGKMSYRLIPATRTFHIDFSMTTMAGFADMITQLFQQLGGTGGRQVVDMTGIKGNYDASIELSLMELIAIARAAGADIPMGTPGGAGGTGNVPVASDPGAGGSSLADAVQSMGLKLESRKAMVDQLIVDHIEKAPTEN
;
A
#
# COMPACT_ATOMS: atom_id res chain seq x y z
N MET A 1 10.94 73.13 50.62
CA MET A 1 11.37 71.73 50.81
C MET A 1 10.59 70.81 49.85
N TYR A 2 11.12 70.55 48.69
CA TYR A 2 10.51 69.64 47.69
C TYR A 2 11.18 68.29 47.79
N LYS A 3 10.43 67.25 48.09
CA LYS A 3 10.88 65.86 48.06
C LYS A 3 10.68 65.27 46.66
N PHE A 4 11.75 64.97 45.92
CA PHE A 4 11.72 64.22 44.70
C PHE A 4 11.67 62.74 45.01
N THR A 5 10.61 62.06 44.61
CA THR A 5 10.45 60.62 44.70
C THR A 5 10.85 60.03 43.32
N VAL A 6 11.98 59.35 43.24
CA VAL A 6 12.43 58.64 42.03
C VAL A 6 11.76 57.28 42.03
N THR A 7 10.83 57.06 41.10
CA THR A 7 10.20 55.78 40.85
C THR A 7 11.07 55.00 39.85
N LEU A 8 11.70 53.90 40.35
CA LEU A 8 12.51 53.00 39.54
C LEU A 8 11.57 52.03 38.83
N CYS A 9 11.33 52.21 37.51
CA CYS A 9 10.63 51.25 36.67
C CYS A 9 11.56 50.10 36.32
N SER A 10 11.40 48.96 36.98
CA SER A 10 12.09 47.70 36.59
C SER A 10 11.41 47.12 35.35
N PHE A 11 12.09 47.18 34.21
CA PHE A 11 11.68 46.55 32.97
C PHE A 11 12.07 45.07 33.05
N ALA A 12 11.12 44.19 33.36
CA ALA A 12 11.30 42.77 33.28
C ALA A 12 11.26 42.33 31.79
N VAL A 13 12.41 42.08 31.19
CA VAL A 13 12.50 41.50 29.86
C VAL A 13 12.15 40.00 29.97
N LEU A 14 10.92 39.65 29.60
CA LEU A 14 10.50 38.25 29.42
C LEU A 14 11.16 37.72 28.14
N THR A 15 12.25 37.03 28.25
CA THR A 15 12.82 36.20 27.17
C THR A 15 11.90 35.02 26.94
N ALA A 16 10.99 35.12 25.98
CA ALA A 16 10.24 33.99 25.44
C ALA A 16 11.24 33.09 24.70
N THR A 17 11.71 32.05 25.37
CA THR A 17 12.41 30.94 24.69
C THR A 17 11.38 30.23 23.83
N ALA A 18 11.34 30.53 22.53
CA ALA A 18 10.63 29.76 21.56
C ALA A 18 11.23 28.34 21.58
N PHE A 19 10.55 27.39 22.20
CA PHE A 19 10.85 25.97 22.01
C PHE A 19 10.52 25.68 20.55
N ALA A 20 11.50 25.73 19.69
CA ALA A 20 11.41 25.15 18.36
C ALA A 20 11.09 23.66 18.59
N GLN A 21 9.85 23.26 18.29
CA GLN A 21 9.48 21.84 18.32
C GLN A 21 10.38 21.14 17.31
N THR A 22 11.37 20.42 17.79
CA THR A 22 12.21 19.57 16.94
C THR A 22 11.31 18.56 16.25
N LYS A 23 11.40 18.52 14.90
CA LYS A 23 10.65 17.51 14.14
C LYS A 23 11.04 16.12 14.65
N PRO A 24 10.08 15.18 14.78
CA PRO A 24 10.42 13.80 15.11
C PRO A 24 11.43 13.26 14.09
N ALA A 25 12.55 12.76 14.57
CA ALA A 25 13.63 12.23 13.73
C ALA A 25 14.17 10.94 14.31
N PHE A 26 14.71 10.07 13.45
CA PHE A 26 15.47 8.91 13.90
C PHE A 26 16.80 9.36 14.54
N GLU A 27 17.28 8.60 15.53
CA GLU A 27 18.57 8.87 16.17
C GLU A 27 19.72 8.69 15.18
N VAL A 28 19.67 7.61 14.42
CA VAL A 28 20.61 7.30 13.33
C VAL A 28 19.83 6.55 12.24
N ALA A 29 20.11 6.86 10.98
CA ALA A 29 19.54 6.15 9.85
C ALA A 29 20.59 5.90 8.76
N THR A 30 20.58 4.72 8.20
CA THR A 30 21.38 4.34 7.03
C THR A 30 20.47 4.10 5.85
N ILE A 31 20.77 4.69 4.70
CA ILE A 31 20.05 4.49 3.44
C ILE A 31 21.03 3.92 2.42
N LYS A 32 20.66 2.80 1.79
CA LYS A 32 21.47 2.16 0.74
C LYS A 32 20.57 1.75 -0.42
N PRO A 33 21.06 1.76 -1.66
CA PRO A 33 20.37 1.07 -2.75
C PRO A 33 20.17 -0.40 -2.37
N ALA A 34 18.96 -0.91 -2.54
CA ALA A 34 18.67 -2.31 -2.22
C ALA A 34 19.31 -3.22 -3.27
N PRO A 35 19.92 -4.34 -2.85
CA PRO A 35 20.38 -5.37 -3.78
C PRO A 35 19.16 -6.01 -4.48
N PRO A 36 19.37 -6.74 -5.60
CA PRO A 36 18.30 -7.53 -6.19
C PRO A 36 17.67 -8.47 -5.16
N MET A 37 16.35 -8.65 -5.27
CA MET A 37 15.61 -9.50 -4.32
C MET A 37 16.11 -10.94 -4.40
N ASP A 38 16.53 -11.48 -3.27
CA ASP A 38 16.95 -12.86 -3.12
C ASP A 38 15.71 -13.75 -2.90
N GLN A 39 15.27 -14.41 -3.96
CA GLN A 39 14.10 -15.28 -3.92
C GLN A 39 14.27 -16.45 -2.95
N ALA A 40 15.49 -16.95 -2.76
CA ALA A 40 15.76 -18.04 -1.81
C ALA A 40 15.53 -17.56 -0.36
N LYS A 41 15.95 -16.34 -0.02
CA LYS A 41 15.67 -15.75 1.29
C LYS A 41 14.18 -15.52 1.52
N VAL A 42 13.47 -15.07 0.50
CA VAL A 42 12.00 -14.87 0.60
C VAL A 42 11.33 -16.23 0.84
N LEU A 43 11.67 -17.26 0.07
CA LEU A 43 11.11 -18.61 0.25
C LEU A 43 11.46 -19.18 1.63
N ALA A 44 12.70 -19.05 2.08
CA ALA A 44 13.11 -19.48 3.41
C ALA A 44 12.33 -18.76 4.52
N ALA A 45 12.11 -17.44 4.41
CA ALA A 45 11.29 -16.70 5.35
C ALA A 45 9.82 -17.16 5.36
N MET A 46 9.25 -17.44 4.18
CA MET A 46 7.89 -17.98 4.07
C MET A 46 7.74 -19.35 4.74
N GLN A 47 8.77 -20.18 4.69
CA GLN A 47 8.77 -21.50 5.35
C GLN A 47 9.00 -21.39 6.86
N ALA A 48 9.95 -20.55 7.27
CA ALA A 48 10.31 -20.40 8.67
C ALA A 48 9.30 -19.55 9.47
N GLY A 49 8.61 -18.62 8.82
CA GLY A 49 7.83 -17.58 9.47
C GLY A 49 8.70 -16.47 10.07
N GLY A 50 8.08 -15.47 10.67
CA GLY A 50 8.78 -14.38 11.33
C GLY A 50 8.57 -13.01 10.69
N LYS A 51 9.63 -12.23 10.52
CA LYS A 51 9.59 -10.94 9.83
C LYS A 51 9.68 -11.14 8.31
N MET A 52 8.89 -10.38 7.56
CA MET A 52 9.03 -10.34 6.11
C MET A 52 10.42 -9.77 5.74
N PRO A 53 11.17 -10.37 4.81
CA PRO A 53 12.50 -9.88 4.42
C PRO A 53 12.47 -8.66 3.50
N TYR A 54 11.30 -8.08 3.26
CA TYR A 54 11.07 -6.84 2.52
C TYR A 54 9.86 -6.09 3.12
N GLY A 55 9.67 -4.82 2.71
CA GLY A 55 8.63 -3.96 3.26
C GLY A 55 9.05 -3.33 4.58
N ALA A 56 8.08 -2.85 5.35
CA ALA A 56 8.34 -2.22 6.63
C ALA A 56 8.27 -3.25 7.78
N ASN A 57 9.23 -3.15 8.70
CA ASN A 57 9.27 -3.89 9.95
C ASN A 57 9.70 -2.94 11.07
N ILE A 58 8.80 -2.58 11.93
CA ILE A 58 9.01 -1.53 12.92
C ILE A 58 8.73 -2.06 14.32
N ASP A 59 9.62 -1.75 15.23
CA ASP A 59 9.44 -1.94 16.66
C ASP A 59 9.82 -0.66 17.43
N SER A 60 9.83 -0.68 18.74
CA SER A 60 10.13 0.50 19.57
C SER A 60 11.59 0.95 19.53
N LEU A 61 12.50 0.13 19.02
CA LEU A 61 13.94 0.41 18.98
C LEU A 61 14.46 0.64 17.57
N ARG A 62 13.78 0.06 16.58
CA ARG A 62 14.28 -0.01 15.20
C ARG A 62 13.15 0.07 14.17
N ALA A 63 13.39 0.83 13.12
CA ALA A 63 12.57 0.86 11.92
C ALA A 63 13.39 0.36 10.73
N GLU A 64 12.87 -0.64 10.04
CA GLU A 64 13.45 -1.22 8.83
C GLU A 64 12.47 -1.06 7.67
N TYR A 65 12.91 -0.47 6.60
CA TYR A 65 12.18 -0.36 5.34
C TYR A 65 13.05 -0.99 4.27
N LEU A 66 12.78 -2.27 3.94
CA LEU A 66 13.64 -3.08 3.11
C LEU A 66 13.04 -3.26 1.73
N TYR A 67 13.86 -3.11 0.70
CA TYR A 67 13.48 -3.25 -0.71
C TYR A 67 12.30 -2.37 -1.12
N MET A 68 12.20 -1.17 -0.55
CA MET A 68 11.11 -0.23 -0.83
C MET A 68 11.55 0.87 -1.80
N ASP A 69 10.68 1.19 -2.75
CA ASP A 69 10.84 2.36 -3.60
C ASP A 69 10.33 3.64 -2.91
N LEU A 70 10.67 4.81 -3.47
CA LEU A 70 10.31 6.09 -2.87
C LEU A 70 8.80 6.30 -2.77
N ARG A 71 8.02 5.80 -3.73
CA ARG A 71 6.55 5.89 -3.68
C ARG A 71 5.99 5.08 -2.51
N SER A 72 6.53 3.89 -2.28
CA SER A 72 6.15 3.04 -1.15
C SER A 72 6.57 3.65 0.19
N LEU A 73 7.78 4.25 0.26
CA LEU A 73 8.24 4.97 1.45
C LEU A 73 7.36 6.19 1.77
N LEU A 74 6.98 6.98 0.75
CA LEU A 74 6.04 8.09 0.90
C LEU A 74 4.65 7.61 1.35
N SER A 75 4.16 6.51 0.76
CA SER A 75 2.90 5.89 1.17
C SER A 75 2.91 5.58 2.67
N TYR A 76 3.99 4.98 3.16
CA TYR A 76 4.14 4.67 4.57
C TYR A 76 4.28 5.92 5.44
N ALA A 77 5.12 6.88 5.03
CA ALA A 77 5.40 8.10 5.79
C ALA A 77 4.16 8.99 5.96
N TYR A 78 3.33 9.11 4.93
CA TYR A 78 2.19 10.03 4.91
C TYR A 78 0.83 9.34 5.14
N GLY A 79 0.79 8.03 5.29
CA GLY A 79 -0.43 7.25 5.48
C GLY A 79 -1.40 7.38 4.30
N VAL A 80 -0.87 7.40 3.08
CA VAL A 80 -1.64 7.48 1.84
C VAL A 80 -1.40 6.24 0.99
N LYS A 81 -2.32 5.92 0.12
CA LYS A 81 -2.13 4.81 -0.80
C LYS A 81 -1.16 5.20 -1.94
N PRO A 82 -0.37 4.27 -2.50
CA PRO A 82 0.57 4.59 -3.59
C PRO A 82 -0.07 5.30 -4.78
N TYR A 83 -1.34 4.99 -5.09
CA TYR A 83 -2.09 5.63 -6.17
C TYR A 83 -2.55 7.07 -5.86
N GLN A 84 -2.48 7.49 -4.60
CA GLN A 84 -2.76 8.87 -4.17
C GLN A 84 -1.50 9.76 -4.24
N ILE A 85 -0.36 9.21 -4.65
CA ILE A 85 0.90 9.96 -4.74
C ILE A 85 1.14 10.35 -6.19
N THR A 86 1.17 11.65 -6.45
CA THR A 86 1.54 12.22 -7.74
C THR A 86 2.98 12.73 -7.68
N GLY A 87 3.80 12.26 -8.61
CA GLY A 87 5.22 12.63 -8.68
C GLY A 87 5.91 11.91 -9.83
N PRO A 88 7.22 12.11 -10.01
CA PRO A 88 7.98 11.51 -11.09
C PRO A 88 7.89 9.98 -11.13
N ASP A 89 7.76 9.39 -12.32
CA ASP A 89 7.60 7.93 -12.50
C ASP A 89 8.79 7.12 -11.97
N TRP A 90 10.00 7.69 -12.04
CA TRP A 90 11.21 7.04 -11.55
C TRP A 90 11.19 6.73 -10.05
N MET A 91 10.29 7.34 -9.25
CA MET A 91 10.14 7.05 -7.82
C MET A 91 9.76 5.59 -7.55
N SER A 92 9.22 4.88 -8.53
CA SER A 92 8.84 3.47 -8.41
C SER A 92 9.92 2.50 -8.95
N THR A 93 11.05 3.01 -9.46
CA THR A 93 12.06 2.16 -10.14
C THR A 93 13.23 1.77 -9.25
N THR A 94 13.75 2.73 -8.48
CA THR A 94 14.90 2.49 -7.58
C THR A 94 14.41 2.06 -6.21
N ARG A 95 14.99 0.98 -5.69
CA ARG A 95 14.66 0.44 -4.38
C ARG A 95 15.77 0.71 -3.38
N PHE A 96 15.37 0.95 -2.14
CA PHE A 96 16.26 1.28 -1.04
C PHE A 96 16.02 0.34 0.14
N ASP A 97 17.11 0.10 0.88
CA ASP A 97 17.09 -0.44 2.22
C ASP A 97 17.39 0.69 3.19
N ILE A 98 16.43 0.97 4.08
CA ILE A 98 16.57 1.95 5.15
C ILE A 98 16.54 1.21 6.48
N VAL A 99 17.57 1.42 7.29
CA VAL A 99 17.64 0.90 8.64
C VAL A 99 17.88 2.09 9.58
N ALA A 100 16.96 2.28 10.51
CA ALA A 100 16.98 3.43 11.40
C ALA A 100 16.80 3.01 12.86
N LYS A 101 17.50 3.70 13.77
CA LYS A 101 17.36 3.55 15.22
C LYS A 101 16.31 4.54 15.71
N MET A 102 15.34 4.03 16.45
CA MET A 102 14.33 4.85 17.11
C MET A 102 14.93 5.51 18.37
N PRO A 103 14.61 6.78 18.66
CA PRO A 103 14.97 7.40 19.93
C PRO A 103 14.37 6.64 21.11
N GLU A 104 15.04 6.70 22.25
CA GLU A 104 14.52 6.07 23.48
C GLU A 104 13.17 6.64 23.87
N GLY A 105 12.23 5.78 24.27
CA GLY A 105 10.86 6.15 24.62
C GLY A 105 9.92 6.34 23.44
N SER A 106 10.40 6.19 22.19
CA SER A 106 9.56 6.27 21.00
C SER A 106 8.57 5.10 20.90
N LYS A 107 7.45 5.37 20.26
CA LYS A 107 6.46 4.36 19.94
C LYS A 107 6.52 4.03 18.44
N LYS A 108 6.14 2.83 18.07
CA LYS A 108 6.02 2.40 16.67
C LYS A 108 5.24 3.42 15.81
N GLY A 109 4.17 4.01 16.35
CA GLY A 109 3.36 5.03 15.67
C GLY A 109 4.07 6.35 15.37
N ASP A 110 5.26 6.58 15.93
CA ASP A 110 6.06 7.79 15.65
C ASP A 110 6.92 7.63 14.39
N ALA A 111 7.22 6.38 13.99
CA ALA A 111 8.08 6.07 12.86
C ALA A 111 7.64 6.72 11.53
N PRO A 112 6.35 6.81 11.16
CA PRO A 112 5.94 7.50 9.95
C PRO A 112 6.39 8.97 9.90
N LYS A 113 6.27 9.71 11.01
CA LYS A 113 6.70 11.11 11.08
C LYS A 113 8.23 11.25 11.03
N MET A 114 8.94 10.32 11.67
CA MET A 114 10.41 10.27 11.58
C MET A 114 10.88 9.95 10.16
N LEU A 115 10.15 9.08 9.46
CA LEU A 115 10.43 8.79 8.05
C LEU A 115 10.18 10.02 7.15
N GLN A 116 9.13 10.83 7.42
CA GLN A 116 8.93 12.10 6.71
C GLN A 116 10.16 12.99 6.84
N THR A 117 10.64 13.22 8.08
CA THR A 117 11.83 14.03 8.35
C THR A 117 13.05 13.47 7.60
N LEU A 118 13.26 12.16 7.65
CA LEU A 118 14.38 11.51 6.95
C LEU A 118 14.33 11.73 5.43
N LEU A 119 13.14 11.61 4.83
CA LEU A 119 12.95 11.84 3.39
C LEU A 119 13.15 13.31 3.02
N GLU A 120 12.67 14.25 3.84
CA GLU A 120 12.91 15.68 3.66
C GLU A 120 14.41 16.02 3.70
N GLU A 121 15.13 15.48 4.68
CA GLU A 121 16.57 15.76 4.87
C GLU A 121 17.43 15.10 3.81
N ARG A 122 17.17 13.83 3.51
CA ARG A 122 18.09 12.99 2.72
C ARG A 122 17.76 12.99 1.23
N PHE A 123 16.50 13.11 0.84
CA PHE A 123 16.07 13.18 -0.56
C PHE A 123 15.56 14.57 -0.96
N LYS A 124 15.71 15.58 -0.08
CA LYS A 124 15.23 16.96 -0.30
C LYS A 124 13.75 16.99 -0.68
N LEU A 125 12.98 16.09 -0.08
CA LEU A 125 11.57 15.95 -0.36
C LEU A 125 10.81 17.22 0.03
N THR A 126 10.00 17.72 -0.90
CA THR A 126 8.94 18.69 -0.61
C THR A 126 7.61 18.19 -1.17
N THR A 127 6.56 18.29 -0.37
CA THR A 127 5.24 17.79 -0.75
C THR A 127 4.15 18.72 -0.27
N HIS A 128 3.02 18.71 -0.96
CA HIS A 128 1.77 19.28 -0.45
C HIS A 128 0.59 18.36 -0.70
N ARG A 129 -0.50 18.55 0.04
CA ARG A 129 -1.76 17.84 -0.21
C ARG A 129 -2.65 18.70 -1.11
N ALA A 130 -3.24 18.05 -2.11
CA ALA A 130 -4.22 18.68 -3.00
C ALA A 130 -5.41 17.73 -3.18
N SER A 131 -6.59 18.30 -3.38
CA SER A 131 -7.78 17.55 -3.77
C SER A 131 -8.18 18.05 -5.16
N ALA A 132 -8.25 17.14 -6.13
CA ALA A 132 -8.58 17.47 -7.51
C ALA A 132 -9.54 16.43 -8.11
N GLU A 133 -10.27 16.85 -9.13
CA GLU A 133 -11.15 15.97 -9.86
C GLU A 133 -10.34 15.06 -10.80
N HIS A 134 -10.41 13.75 -10.55
CA HIS A 134 -9.70 12.73 -11.33
C HIS A 134 -10.67 11.72 -11.95
N PRO A 135 -10.33 11.13 -13.10
CA PRO A 135 -11.06 10.00 -13.64
C PRO A 135 -10.85 8.79 -12.74
N VAL A 136 -11.94 8.20 -12.27
CA VAL A 136 -11.97 7.04 -11.36
C VAL A 136 -12.85 5.93 -11.95
N LEU A 137 -12.71 4.73 -11.40
CA LEU A 137 -13.68 3.65 -11.56
C LEU A 137 -14.59 3.65 -10.33
N ALA A 138 -15.81 4.16 -10.49
CA ALA A 138 -16.79 4.12 -9.40
C ALA A 138 -17.33 2.70 -9.24
N LEU A 139 -17.17 2.13 -8.05
CA LEU A 139 -17.85 0.91 -7.66
C LEU A 139 -19.27 1.29 -7.21
N VAL A 140 -20.27 0.81 -7.92
CA VAL A 140 -21.68 1.14 -7.67
C VAL A 140 -22.53 -0.12 -7.57
N ALA A 141 -23.69 -0.02 -6.94
CA ALA A 141 -24.66 -1.11 -6.94
C ALA A 141 -25.25 -1.34 -8.35
N GLY A 142 -25.27 -2.57 -8.83
CA GLY A 142 -25.89 -2.94 -10.10
C GLY A 142 -27.42 -2.92 -10.03
N LYS A 143 -28.08 -3.00 -11.19
CA LYS A 143 -29.57 -2.93 -11.29
C LYS A 143 -30.31 -3.99 -10.49
N GLY A 144 -29.69 -5.15 -10.22
CA GLY A 144 -30.27 -6.24 -9.42
C GLY A 144 -30.01 -6.14 -7.93
N GLY A 145 -29.34 -5.08 -7.48
CA GLY A 145 -28.85 -4.93 -6.12
C GLY A 145 -27.62 -5.80 -5.81
N PRO A 146 -26.93 -5.51 -4.70
CA PRO A 146 -25.74 -6.26 -4.29
C PRO A 146 -26.10 -7.68 -3.86
N LYS A 147 -25.35 -8.67 -4.33
CA LYS A 147 -25.42 -10.08 -3.94
C LYS A 147 -24.30 -10.41 -2.95
N LEU A 148 -24.05 -9.50 -2.02
CA LEU A 148 -23.00 -9.61 -1.03
C LEU A 148 -23.53 -10.32 0.21
N LYS A 149 -22.69 -11.17 0.80
CA LYS A 149 -23.00 -11.82 2.07
C LYS A 149 -22.44 -10.97 3.20
N PRO A 150 -23.30 -10.48 4.13
CA PRO A 150 -22.79 -9.86 5.35
C PRO A 150 -21.85 -10.81 6.09
N SER A 151 -20.71 -10.33 6.53
CA SER A 151 -19.77 -11.15 7.29
C SER A 151 -20.38 -11.58 8.62
N ALA A 152 -20.24 -12.86 8.96
CA ALA A 152 -20.66 -13.38 10.24
C ALA A 152 -19.80 -12.84 11.39
N ASP A 153 -18.52 -12.67 11.12
CA ASP A 153 -17.53 -12.14 12.07
C ASP A 153 -17.29 -10.65 11.85
N LYS A 154 -16.72 -10.02 12.87
CA LYS A 154 -16.23 -8.62 12.80
C LYS A 154 -14.71 -8.60 12.68
N PRO A 155 -14.15 -7.64 11.94
CA PRO A 155 -12.72 -7.46 11.90
C PRO A 155 -12.20 -7.09 13.30
N VAL A 156 -11.04 -7.66 13.67
CA VAL A 156 -10.41 -7.48 14.98
C VAL A 156 -9.00 -6.97 14.77
N ALA A 157 -8.57 -6.01 15.59
CA ALA A 157 -7.20 -5.51 15.55
C ALA A 157 -6.21 -6.65 15.79
N ILE A 158 -5.10 -6.62 15.07
CA ILE A 158 -4.01 -7.58 15.26
C ILE A 158 -3.32 -7.29 16.58
N ASP A 159 -3.25 -8.30 17.45
CA ASP A 159 -2.38 -8.25 18.61
C ASP A 159 -0.93 -8.47 18.16
N GLU A 160 -0.16 -7.41 18.15
CA GLU A 160 1.23 -7.44 17.69
C GLU A 160 2.15 -8.24 18.62
N ASN A 161 1.74 -8.41 19.89
CA ASN A 161 2.48 -9.18 20.91
C ASN A 161 2.13 -10.67 20.90
N ALA A 162 1.02 -11.05 20.26
CA ALA A 162 0.66 -12.45 20.15
C ALA A 162 1.73 -13.23 19.35
N PRO A 163 2.13 -14.42 19.81
CA PRO A 163 3.13 -15.22 19.13
C PRO A 163 2.70 -15.56 17.70
N LEU A 164 3.64 -15.57 16.78
CA LEU A 164 3.38 -15.98 15.41
C LEU A 164 3.12 -17.49 15.36
N LYS A 165 2.17 -17.88 14.53
CA LYS A 165 1.95 -19.31 14.24
C LYS A 165 3.04 -19.82 13.30
N PRO A 166 3.31 -21.14 13.25
CA PRO A 166 4.25 -21.71 12.30
C PRO A 166 3.94 -21.27 10.86
N GLY A 167 4.95 -20.80 10.14
CA GLY A 167 4.82 -20.30 8.77
C GLY A 167 4.10 -18.93 8.64
N GLU A 168 3.80 -18.28 9.76
CA GLU A 168 3.21 -16.95 9.75
C GLU A 168 4.29 -15.87 9.73
N LEU A 169 4.11 -14.89 8.84
CA LEU A 169 4.97 -13.73 8.68
C LEU A 169 4.24 -12.49 9.20
N LYS A 170 4.98 -11.56 9.76
CA LYS A 170 4.46 -10.22 10.09
C LYS A 170 5.07 -9.16 9.18
N MET A 171 4.28 -8.16 8.86
CA MET A 171 4.68 -7.00 8.09
C MET A 171 3.90 -5.79 8.58
N ASP A 172 4.53 -4.63 8.53
CA ASP A 172 3.87 -3.37 8.79
C ASP A 172 3.44 -2.73 7.47
N SER A 173 2.24 -2.16 7.44
CA SER A 173 1.71 -1.45 6.30
C SER A 173 1.22 -0.05 6.72
N PRO A 174 0.96 0.86 5.77
CA PRO A 174 0.37 2.17 6.07
C PRO A 174 -0.98 2.07 6.81
N ASP A 175 -1.70 0.97 6.62
CA ASP A 175 -3.00 0.71 7.24
C ASP A 175 -2.87 0.00 8.61
N GLY A 176 -1.66 -0.30 9.04
CA GLY A 176 -1.38 -1.01 10.28
C GLY A 176 -0.66 -2.35 10.07
N PRO A 177 -0.52 -3.14 11.15
CA PRO A 177 0.14 -4.44 11.08
C PRO A 177 -0.66 -5.42 10.24
N ALA A 178 0.03 -6.29 9.53
CA ALA A 178 -0.54 -7.41 8.80
C ALA A 178 0.15 -8.72 9.16
N ARG A 179 -0.60 -9.82 9.11
CA ARG A 179 -0.10 -11.18 9.26
C ARG A 179 -0.36 -11.96 7.99
N ILE A 180 0.69 -12.57 7.48
CA ILE A 180 0.66 -13.30 6.21
C ILE A 180 1.01 -14.75 6.50
N ARG A 181 0.18 -15.68 6.02
CA ARG A 181 0.49 -17.09 6.04
C ARG A 181 0.44 -17.62 4.62
N VAL A 182 1.53 -18.23 4.20
CA VAL A 182 1.65 -18.86 2.88
C VAL A 182 1.75 -20.36 3.07
N ASP A 183 0.90 -21.09 2.39
CA ASP A 183 1.03 -22.53 2.22
C ASP A 183 1.72 -22.80 0.89
N VAL A 184 3.00 -23.06 0.95
CA VAL A 184 3.83 -23.32 -0.24
C VAL A 184 3.44 -24.61 -0.96
N THR A 185 2.75 -25.54 -0.28
CA THR A 185 2.33 -26.82 -0.84
C THR A 185 1.13 -26.65 -1.77
N THR A 186 0.17 -25.82 -1.34
CA THR A 186 -1.06 -25.57 -2.09
C THR A 186 -0.99 -24.28 -2.93
N GLY A 187 0.06 -23.46 -2.75
CA GLY A 187 0.17 -22.14 -3.37
C GLY A 187 -0.91 -21.16 -2.89
N SER A 188 -1.48 -21.42 -1.72
CA SER A 188 -2.48 -20.54 -1.12
C SER A 188 -1.85 -19.58 -0.10
N SER A 189 -2.42 -18.40 0.05
CA SER A 189 -2.04 -17.52 1.13
C SER A 189 -3.22 -16.79 1.75
N VAL A 190 -3.05 -16.42 3.03
CA VAL A 190 -4.00 -15.63 3.79
C VAL A 190 -3.28 -14.43 4.35
N ILE A 191 -3.84 -13.25 4.09
CA ILE A 191 -3.38 -11.97 4.61
C ILE A 191 -4.44 -11.46 5.56
N ASP A 192 -4.11 -11.41 6.84
CA ASP A 192 -4.93 -10.80 7.88
C ASP A 192 -4.48 -9.34 8.06
N MET A 193 -5.35 -8.39 7.78
CA MET A 193 -5.11 -6.95 7.87
C MET A 193 -5.84 -6.34 9.08
N GLY A 194 -6.20 -7.15 10.06
CA GLY A 194 -6.84 -6.71 11.30
C GLY A 194 -8.19 -6.05 11.04
N LEU A 195 -8.31 -4.77 11.42
CA LEU A 195 -9.55 -3.99 11.25
C LEU A 195 -9.98 -3.80 9.80
N HIS A 196 -9.11 -4.05 8.84
CA HIS A 196 -9.39 -3.95 7.40
C HIS A 196 -9.87 -5.27 6.79
N GLY A 197 -10.03 -6.32 7.62
CA GLY A 197 -10.50 -7.62 7.20
C GLY A 197 -9.38 -8.56 6.77
N LYS A 198 -9.75 -9.56 5.99
CA LYS A 198 -8.82 -10.59 5.50
C LYS A 198 -8.95 -10.77 4.00
N MET A 199 -7.84 -11.11 3.38
CA MET A 199 -7.79 -11.55 1.99
C MET A 199 -7.11 -12.91 1.92
N SER A 200 -7.69 -13.84 1.17
CA SER A 200 -7.02 -15.09 0.85
C SER A 200 -6.99 -15.28 -0.66
N TYR A 201 -5.94 -15.89 -1.16
CA TYR A 201 -5.87 -16.27 -2.56
C TYR A 201 -5.29 -17.66 -2.72
N ARG A 202 -5.78 -18.36 -3.75
CA ARG A 202 -5.29 -19.68 -4.15
C ARG A 202 -5.36 -19.81 -5.66
N LEU A 203 -4.36 -20.48 -6.21
CA LEU A 203 -4.41 -20.93 -7.59
C LEU A 203 -5.18 -22.25 -7.66
N ILE A 204 -6.16 -22.35 -8.55
CA ILE A 204 -6.86 -23.57 -8.88
C ILE A 204 -6.20 -24.15 -10.15
N PRO A 205 -5.34 -25.19 -10.04
CA PRO A 205 -4.55 -25.66 -11.18
C PRO A 205 -5.41 -26.21 -12.32
N ALA A 206 -6.53 -26.86 -11.99
CA ALA A 206 -7.42 -27.48 -12.97
C ALA A 206 -8.03 -26.49 -13.97
N THR A 207 -8.41 -25.31 -13.49
CA THR A 207 -9.03 -24.22 -14.29
C THR A 207 -8.04 -23.11 -14.63
N ARG A 208 -6.85 -23.13 -14.02
CA ARG A 208 -5.86 -22.05 -14.10
C ARG A 208 -6.46 -20.70 -13.69
N THR A 209 -7.26 -20.69 -12.64
CA THR A 209 -7.91 -19.51 -12.07
C THR A 209 -7.30 -19.18 -10.71
N PHE A 210 -7.13 -17.88 -10.45
CA PHE A 210 -6.91 -17.38 -9.10
C PHE A 210 -8.27 -17.11 -8.46
N HIS A 211 -8.52 -17.78 -7.36
CA HIS A 211 -9.65 -17.51 -6.50
C HIS A 211 -9.19 -16.62 -5.35
N ILE A 212 -9.83 -15.49 -5.19
CA ILE A 212 -9.51 -14.49 -4.17
C ILE A 212 -10.75 -14.26 -3.32
N ASP A 213 -10.64 -14.55 -2.03
CA ASP A 213 -11.69 -14.30 -1.06
C ASP A 213 -11.34 -13.05 -0.23
N PHE A 214 -12.32 -12.20 -0.05
CA PHE A 214 -12.30 -11.05 0.85
C PHE A 214 -13.27 -11.33 1.97
N SER A 215 -12.84 -11.21 3.21
CA SER A 215 -13.67 -11.46 4.38
C SER A 215 -13.63 -10.29 5.34
N MET A 216 -14.77 -9.98 5.95
CA MET A 216 -14.91 -8.89 6.94
C MET A 216 -14.49 -7.53 6.40
N THR A 217 -14.69 -7.28 5.10
CA THR A 217 -14.21 -6.05 4.45
C THR A 217 -15.35 -5.09 4.18
N THR A 218 -15.09 -3.79 4.28
CA THR A 218 -16.04 -2.74 3.85
C THR A 218 -15.98 -2.58 2.33
N MET A 219 -16.99 -1.95 1.71
CA MET A 219 -16.95 -1.68 0.27
C MET A 219 -15.81 -0.71 -0.10
N ALA A 220 -15.49 0.23 0.76
CA ALA A 220 -14.30 1.08 0.58
C ALA A 220 -13.01 0.26 0.62
N GLY A 221 -12.85 -0.63 1.60
CA GLY A 221 -11.69 -1.53 1.69
C GLY A 221 -11.60 -2.48 0.49
N PHE A 222 -12.73 -2.99 0.02
CA PHE A 222 -12.79 -3.81 -1.20
C PHE A 222 -12.34 -3.02 -2.44
N ALA A 223 -12.82 -1.78 -2.60
CA ALA A 223 -12.40 -0.89 -3.70
C ALA A 223 -10.89 -0.60 -3.66
N ASP A 224 -10.33 -0.37 -2.47
CA ASP A 224 -8.89 -0.17 -2.27
C ASP A 224 -8.09 -1.41 -2.66
N MET A 225 -8.51 -2.61 -2.22
CA MET A 225 -7.84 -3.86 -2.55
C MET A 225 -7.87 -4.16 -4.05
N ILE A 226 -9.02 -3.93 -4.70
CA ILE A 226 -9.14 -4.01 -6.16
C ILE A 226 -8.17 -3.02 -6.83
N THR A 227 -8.13 -1.76 -6.35
CA THR A 227 -7.22 -0.76 -6.91
C THR A 227 -5.77 -1.23 -6.84
N GLN A 228 -5.32 -1.70 -5.68
CA GLN A 228 -3.94 -2.18 -5.49
C GLN A 228 -3.63 -3.38 -6.37
N LEU A 229 -4.51 -4.38 -6.39
CA LEU A 229 -4.34 -5.60 -7.19
C LEU A 229 -4.20 -5.27 -8.68
N PHE A 230 -5.07 -4.40 -9.19
CA PHE A 230 -5.09 -4.08 -10.61
C PHE A 230 -4.00 -3.09 -11.04
N GLN A 231 -3.56 -2.21 -10.14
CA GLN A 231 -2.40 -1.35 -10.42
C GLN A 231 -1.12 -2.16 -10.58
N GLN A 232 -0.93 -3.18 -9.73
CA GLN A 232 0.20 -4.11 -9.87
C GLN A 232 0.16 -4.89 -11.18
N LEU A 233 -1.03 -5.13 -11.71
CA LEU A 233 -1.26 -5.86 -12.96
C LEU A 233 -1.43 -4.94 -14.18
N GLY A 234 -1.37 -3.60 -14.00
CA GLY A 234 -1.60 -2.63 -15.09
C GLY A 234 -3.06 -2.50 -15.55
N GLY A 235 -4.00 -3.14 -14.84
CA GLY A 235 -5.37 -3.35 -15.33
C GLY A 235 -6.34 -2.17 -15.16
N THR A 236 -6.00 -1.11 -14.41
CA THR A 236 -6.91 0.04 -14.22
C THR A 236 -6.55 1.25 -15.10
N GLY A 237 -5.45 1.15 -15.89
CA GLY A 237 -4.90 2.31 -16.58
C GLY A 237 -4.54 3.45 -15.61
N GLY A 238 -4.07 3.11 -14.42
CA GLY A 238 -3.71 4.07 -13.37
C GLY A 238 -4.90 4.66 -12.58
N ARG A 239 -6.14 4.27 -12.91
CA ARG A 239 -7.34 4.80 -12.24
C ARG A 239 -7.60 4.10 -10.91
N GLN A 240 -7.99 4.88 -9.92
CA GLN A 240 -8.45 4.38 -8.62
C GLN A 240 -9.88 3.83 -8.72
N VAL A 241 -10.17 2.74 -8.02
CA VAL A 241 -11.55 2.32 -7.75
C VAL A 241 -12.03 3.04 -6.50
N VAL A 242 -13.19 3.70 -6.58
CA VAL A 242 -13.78 4.47 -5.48
C VAL A 242 -15.14 3.88 -5.14
N ASP A 243 -15.35 3.61 -3.86
CA ASP A 243 -16.66 3.15 -3.38
C ASP A 243 -17.72 4.26 -3.49
N MET A 244 -18.70 4.02 -4.33
CA MET A 244 -19.91 4.84 -4.49
C MET A 244 -21.17 3.97 -4.37
N THR A 245 -21.07 2.82 -3.69
CA THR A 245 -22.19 1.89 -3.53
C THR A 245 -23.22 2.38 -2.51
N GLY A 246 -22.77 3.17 -1.53
CA GLY A 246 -23.58 3.55 -0.37
C GLY A 246 -23.83 2.41 0.62
N ILE A 247 -23.24 1.22 0.40
CA ILE A 247 -23.40 0.03 1.23
C ILE A 247 -22.50 0.16 2.46
N LYS A 248 -23.10 -0.04 3.65
CA LYS A 248 -22.38 0.03 4.92
C LYS A 248 -22.32 -1.32 5.59
N GLY A 249 -21.25 -1.57 6.35
CA GLY A 249 -21.00 -2.83 7.05
C GLY A 249 -19.84 -3.60 6.44
N ASN A 250 -19.61 -4.81 6.97
CA ASN A 250 -18.57 -5.71 6.51
C ASN A 250 -19.19 -6.88 5.73
N TYR A 251 -18.55 -7.26 4.66
CA TYR A 251 -19.05 -8.27 3.74
C TYR A 251 -17.96 -9.27 3.39
N ASP A 252 -18.41 -10.47 3.05
CA ASP A 252 -17.60 -11.49 2.42
C ASP A 252 -17.89 -11.46 0.92
N ALA A 253 -16.84 -11.47 0.12
CA ALA A 253 -16.90 -11.44 -1.33
C ALA A 253 -15.82 -12.36 -1.90
N SER A 254 -16.04 -12.89 -3.09
CA SER A 254 -15.02 -13.65 -3.81
C SER A 254 -14.96 -13.24 -5.27
N ILE A 255 -13.76 -13.25 -5.83
CA ILE A 255 -13.54 -13.04 -7.25
C ILE A 255 -12.68 -14.19 -7.81
N GLU A 256 -12.97 -14.57 -9.04
CA GLU A 256 -12.16 -15.50 -9.80
C GLU A 256 -11.54 -14.78 -10.99
N LEU A 257 -10.23 -14.92 -11.13
CA LEU A 257 -9.46 -14.30 -12.20
C LEU A 257 -8.70 -15.38 -12.95
N SER A 258 -8.87 -15.43 -14.28
CA SER A 258 -8.11 -16.34 -15.12
C SER A 258 -6.63 -15.96 -15.11
N LEU A 259 -5.74 -16.96 -14.93
CA LEU A 259 -4.30 -16.76 -15.02
C LEU A 259 -3.89 -16.16 -16.38
N MET A 260 -4.56 -16.57 -17.45
CA MET A 260 -4.28 -16.06 -18.80
C MET A 260 -4.66 -14.58 -18.94
N GLU A 261 -5.74 -14.16 -18.33
CA GLU A 261 -6.15 -12.75 -18.30
C GLU A 261 -5.19 -11.90 -17.46
N LEU A 262 -4.76 -12.41 -16.29
CA LEU A 262 -3.75 -11.73 -15.49
C LEU A 262 -2.44 -11.55 -16.26
N ILE A 263 -2.00 -12.56 -16.99
CA ILE A 263 -0.83 -12.49 -17.86
C ILE A 263 -1.05 -11.50 -19.02
N ALA A 264 -2.23 -11.49 -19.64
CA ALA A 264 -2.56 -10.57 -20.73
C ALA A 264 -2.57 -9.12 -20.22
N ILE A 265 -3.16 -8.84 -19.07
CA ILE A 265 -3.18 -7.53 -18.42
C ILE A 265 -1.75 -7.07 -18.10
N ALA A 266 -0.93 -7.94 -17.48
CA ALA A 266 0.42 -7.60 -17.10
C ALA A 266 1.31 -7.31 -18.33
N ARG A 267 1.13 -8.05 -19.44
CA ARG A 267 1.83 -7.79 -20.70
C ARG A 267 1.39 -6.47 -21.35
N ALA A 268 0.11 -6.19 -21.34
CA ALA A 268 -0.41 -4.90 -21.84
C ALA A 268 0.17 -3.73 -21.03
N ALA A 269 0.53 -3.95 -19.77
CA ALA A 269 1.24 -3.00 -18.89
C ALA A 269 2.76 -2.98 -19.09
N GLY A 270 3.31 -3.77 -20.02
CA GLY A 270 4.75 -3.81 -20.32
C GLY A 270 5.56 -4.78 -19.48
N ALA A 271 4.91 -5.68 -18.72
CA ALA A 271 5.62 -6.73 -17.99
C ALA A 271 6.13 -7.81 -18.94
N ASP A 272 7.43 -8.07 -18.92
CA ASP A 272 8.04 -9.20 -19.63
C ASP A 272 7.87 -10.48 -18.80
N ILE A 273 6.74 -11.17 -19.03
CA ILE A 273 6.46 -12.43 -18.35
C ILE A 273 6.88 -13.56 -19.29
N PRO A 274 7.97 -14.30 -19.00
CA PRO A 274 8.38 -15.44 -19.79
C PRO A 274 7.30 -16.52 -19.72
N MET A 275 6.75 -16.90 -20.87
CA MET A 275 5.95 -18.13 -20.95
C MET A 275 6.91 -19.31 -20.94
N GLY A 276 7.08 -19.93 -19.78
CA GLY A 276 7.53 -21.30 -19.72
C GLY A 276 6.50 -22.17 -20.44
N THR A 277 6.76 -22.49 -21.69
CA THR A 277 5.98 -23.48 -22.42
C THR A 277 6.36 -24.87 -21.94
N PRO A 278 5.44 -25.63 -21.34
CA PRO A 278 5.58 -27.09 -21.39
C PRO A 278 5.13 -27.52 -22.79
N GLY A 279 6.09 -27.64 -23.73
CA GLY A 279 5.98 -28.37 -25.00
C GLY A 279 4.97 -27.81 -26.02
N GLY A 280 5.48 -27.28 -27.14
CA GLY A 280 4.70 -27.22 -28.38
C GLY A 280 4.74 -25.91 -29.15
N ALA A 281 5.55 -25.92 -30.18
CA ALA A 281 5.46 -25.22 -31.49
C ALA A 281 4.65 -23.90 -31.63
N GLY A 282 5.36 -22.88 -32.07
CA GLY A 282 5.05 -21.77 -32.94
C GLY A 282 3.59 -21.46 -33.28
N GLY A 283 3.20 -20.26 -32.86
CA GLY A 283 2.02 -19.61 -33.35
C GLY A 283 2.10 -18.12 -33.03
N THR A 284 2.65 -17.33 -33.95
CA THR A 284 2.50 -15.87 -33.98
C THR A 284 1.04 -15.55 -34.32
N GLY A 285 0.15 -15.68 -33.36
CA GLY A 285 -1.22 -15.24 -33.48
C GLY A 285 -1.33 -13.80 -32.99
N ASN A 286 -1.51 -12.87 -33.90
CA ASN A 286 -1.94 -11.50 -33.63
C ASN A 286 -3.30 -11.56 -32.95
N VAL A 287 -3.36 -11.48 -31.61
CA VAL A 287 -4.60 -11.28 -30.88
C VAL A 287 -4.92 -9.77 -31.00
N PRO A 288 -6.09 -9.38 -31.52
CA PRO A 288 -6.42 -7.97 -31.62
C PRO A 288 -6.45 -7.36 -30.23
N VAL A 289 -5.56 -6.42 -29.97
CA VAL A 289 -5.59 -5.58 -28.77
C VAL A 289 -6.82 -4.69 -28.91
N ALA A 290 -7.88 -5.01 -28.22
CA ALA A 290 -9.03 -4.11 -28.09
C ALA A 290 -8.57 -2.85 -27.36
N SER A 291 -8.51 -1.76 -28.07
CA SER A 291 -7.99 -0.45 -27.63
C SER A 291 -9.00 0.39 -26.85
N ASP A 292 -9.96 -0.24 -26.18
CA ASP A 292 -10.87 0.44 -25.27
C ASP A 292 -10.95 -0.31 -23.93
N PRO A 293 -10.44 0.26 -22.83
CA PRO A 293 -10.54 -0.35 -21.50
C PRO A 293 -11.98 -0.50 -21.00
N GLY A 294 -12.96 -0.01 -21.76
CA GLY A 294 -14.38 -0.16 -21.46
C GLY A 294 -15.10 -1.19 -22.31
N ALA A 295 -14.48 -1.75 -23.36
CA ALA A 295 -15.15 -2.60 -24.34
C ALA A 295 -14.68 -4.06 -24.38
N GLY A 296 -13.61 -4.42 -23.70
CA GLY A 296 -13.20 -5.82 -23.55
C GLY A 296 -13.60 -6.30 -22.17
N GLY A 297 -14.59 -7.20 -22.07
CA GLY A 297 -15.01 -7.81 -20.82
C GLY A 297 -13.80 -8.35 -20.06
N SER A 298 -13.23 -7.53 -19.15
CA SER A 298 -12.19 -7.99 -18.26
C SER A 298 -12.89 -8.86 -17.22
N SER A 299 -12.29 -9.98 -16.86
CA SER A 299 -12.78 -10.86 -15.81
C SER A 299 -13.05 -10.14 -14.48
N LEU A 300 -12.41 -8.98 -14.26
CA LEU A 300 -12.72 -8.12 -13.11
C LEU A 300 -14.12 -7.51 -13.20
N ALA A 301 -14.48 -6.92 -14.35
CA ALA A 301 -15.80 -6.30 -14.50
C ALA A 301 -16.88 -7.36 -14.33
N ASP A 302 -16.67 -8.56 -14.91
CA ASP A 302 -17.56 -9.70 -14.78
C ASP A 302 -17.60 -10.23 -13.35
N ALA A 303 -16.45 -10.34 -12.68
CA ALA A 303 -16.36 -10.75 -11.28
C ALA A 303 -17.13 -9.78 -10.36
N VAL A 304 -16.94 -8.47 -10.54
CA VAL A 304 -17.67 -7.43 -9.80
C VAL A 304 -19.16 -7.48 -10.12
N GLN A 305 -19.53 -7.75 -11.38
CA GLN A 305 -20.92 -7.85 -11.82
C GLN A 305 -21.62 -9.09 -11.23
N SER A 306 -20.90 -10.20 -11.05
CA SER A 306 -21.45 -11.42 -10.42
C SER A 306 -21.90 -11.16 -8.97
N MET A 307 -21.23 -10.22 -8.28
CA MET A 307 -21.59 -9.77 -6.94
C MET A 307 -22.74 -8.74 -6.91
N GLY A 308 -23.36 -8.45 -8.07
CA GLY A 308 -24.41 -7.44 -8.19
C GLY A 308 -23.91 -6.02 -8.07
N LEU A 309 -22.61 -5.81 -8.28
CA LEU A 309 -21.95 -4.51 -8.34
C LEU A 309 -21.56 -4.17 -9.79
N LYS A 310 -21.12 -2.95 -10.03
CA LYS A 310 -20.67 -2.48 -11.34
C LYS A 310 -19.54 -1.47 -11.20
N LEU A 311 -18.59 -1.51 -12.11
CA LEU A 311 -17.57 -0.47 -12.28
C LEU A 311 -18.01 0.51 -13.38
N GLU A 312 -18.04 1.80 -13.03
CA GLU A 312 -18.40 2.87 -13.97
C GLU A 312 -17.29 3.91 -14.03
N SER A 313 -16.96 4.34 -15.25
CA SER A 313 -16.04 5.46 -15.42
C SER A 313 -16.71 6.74 -14.97
N ARG A 314 -16.18 7.41 -13.95
CA ARG A 314 -16.69 8.68 -13.41
C ARG A 314 -15.53 9.61 -13.09
N LYS A 315 -15.84 10.84 -12.72
CA LYS A 315 -14.90 11.77 -12.11
C LYS A 315 -15.26 11.91 -10.63
N ALA A 316 -14.24 11.96 -9.79
CA ALA A 316 -14.39 12.18 -8.36
C ALA A 316 -13.27 13.07 -7.83
N MET A 317 -13.57 13.78 -6.75
CA MET A 317 -12.55 14.47 -5.96
C MET A 317 -11.69 13.40 -5.28
N VAL A 318 -10.40 13.42 -5.56
CA VAL A 318 -9.41 12.50 -4.99
C VAL A 318 -8.36 13.32 -4.27
N ASP A 319 -8.15 12.99 -3.00
CA ASP A 319 -7.07 13.57 -2.22
C ASP A 319 -5.75 12.94 -2.63
N GLN A 320 -4.78 13.78 -2.94
CA GLN A 320 -3.46 13.38 -3.41
C GLN A 320 -2.36 14.02 -2.59
N LEU A 321 -1.25 13.31 -2.46
CA LEU A 321 0.03 13.84 -2.03
C LEU A 321 0.83 14.18 -3.29
N ILE A 322 1.06 15.46 -3.52
CA ILE A 322 1.84 15.96 -4.65
C ILE A 322 3.29 16.09 -4.21
N VAL A 323 4.20 15.49 -4.97
CA VAL A 323 5.64 15.64 -4.78
C VAL A 323 6.13 16.81 -5.64
N ASP A 324 6.43 17.93 -4.97
CA ASP A 324 6.93 19.14 -5.63
C ASP A 324 8.40 19.01 -6.02
N HIS A 325 9.18 18.37 -5.14
CA HIS A 325 10.59 18.10 -5.36
C HIS A 325 11.03 16.83 -4.63
N ILE A 326 11.90 16.05 -5.26
CA ILE A 326 12.59 14.90 -4.66
C ILE A 326 13.85 14.56 -5.46
N GLU A 327 14.94 14.25 -4.79
CA GLU A 327 16.19 13.81 -5.41
C GLU A 327 16.21 12.28 -5.60
N LYS A 328 16.88 11.80 -6.69
CA LYS A 328 16.96 10.36 -7.00
C LYS A 328 17.88 9.59 -6.05
N ALA A 329 18.87 10.25 -5.52
CA ALA A 329 19.84 9.68 -4.59
C ALA A 329 19.78 10.42 -3.26
N PRO A 330 19.92 9.73 -2.14
CA PRO A 330 20.00 10.39 -0.84
C PRO A 330 21.33 11.14 -0.73
N THR A 331 21.32 12.26 0.00
CA THR A 331 22.58 12.89 0.44
C THR A 331 23.35 11.91 1.33
N GLU A 332 24.68 12.00 1.35
CA GLU A 332 25.54 11.12 2.15
C GLU A 332 25.21 11.14 3.65
N ASN A 333 25.50 10.02 4.32
CA ASN A 333 25.26 9.84 5.76
C ASN A 333 26.19 10.70 6.60
#